data_753ccc91c4942ab0c2bb2ae39aa5f59c
#
_entry.id   753ccc91c4942ab0c2bb2ae39aa5f59c
#
_cell.length_a   1.000
_cell.length_b   1.000
_cell.length_c   1.000
_cell.angle_alpha   90.00
_cell.angle_beta   90.00
_cell.angle_gamma   90.00
#
_symmetry.space_group_name_H-M   'P 1'
#
loop_
_entity.id
_entity.type
_entity.pdbx_description
1 polymer ?
#
loop_
_entity_poly.entity_id
_entity_poly.type
_entity_poly.pdbx_seq_one_letter_code
_entity_poly.pdbx_strand_id
1 'polypeptide(L)'
;VGKSTLLKILLNKLKPDEGMVKLGTKMEVAYFDQLREHLDMEKNLIDNVSDGGDFIEINGKQKHIVSYLSEFLFTPDRIRTPAKALSGGEQNRAILAKVFSKPANVLILDEPTNDLDIETLELLEDILIKFAGTILLVSHDRKFMDNVVTSLLVFEGDGIINEFVGGYGDWSDKGGKLLKI
;
A
#
# COMPACT_ATOMS: atom_id res chain seq x y z
N VAL A 1 -0.50 -19.65 5.58
CA VAL A 1 -1.31 -20.23 4.51
C VAL A 1 -2.68 -19.54 4.53
N GLY A 2 -3.28 -19.23 3.35
CA GLY A 2 -4.66 -18.70 3.24
C GLY A 2 -4.81 -17.18 3.18
N LYS A 3 -3.82 -16.36 3.55
CA LYS A 3 -3.91 -14.89 3.54
C LYS A 3 -4.25 -14.33 2.16
N SER A 4 -3.48 -14.68 1.13
CA SER A 4 -3.73 -14.23 -0.24
C SER A 4 -5.03 -14.80 -0.82
N THR A 5 -5.47 -15.99 -0.37
CA THR A 5 -6.77 -16.57 -0.73
C THR A 5 -7.91 -15.74 -0.15
N LEU A 6 -7.82 -15.36 1.13
CA LEU A 6 -8.80 -14.48 1.78
C LEU A 6 -8.89 -13.14 1.06
N LEU A 7 -7.76 -12.52 0.72
CA LEU A 7 -7.74 -11.27 -0.05
C LEU A 7 -8.45 -11.40 -1.40
N LYS A 8 -8.20 -12.50 -2.13
CA LYS A 8 -8.88 -12.76 -3.41
C LYS A 8 -10.40 -12.94 -3.25
N ILE A 9 -10.83 -13.57 -2.16
CA ILE A 9 -12.26 -13.73 -1.83
C ILE A 9 -12.87 -12.37 -1.50
N LEU A 10 -12.24 -11.59 -0.61
CA LEU A 10 -12.70 -10.25 -0.23
C LEU A 10 -12.80 -9.29 -1.41
N LEU A 11 -11.95 -9.46 -2.44
CA LEU A 11 -11.97 -8.70 -3.69
C LEU A 11 -12.94 -9.26 -4.74
N ASN A 12 -13.70 -10.30 -4.42
CA ASN A 12 -14.57 -11.00 -5.36
C ASN A 12 -13.84 -11.57 -6.60
N LYS A 13 -12.51 -11.79 -6.47
CA LYS A 13 -11.68 -12.45 -7.48
C LYS A 13 -11.72 -13.98 -7.38
N LEU A 14 -12.17 -14.49 -6.23
CA LEU A 14 -12.40 -15.90 -5.95
C LEU A 14 -13.74 -16.03 -5.22
N LYS A 15 -14.57 -16.97 -5.64
CA LYS A 15 -15.84 -17.26 -4.96
C LYS A 15 -15.54 -18.08 -3.68
N PRO A 16 -16.19 -17.75 -2.54
CA PRO A 16 -16.12 -18.61 -1.37
C PRO A 16 -16.88 -19.93 -1.63
N ASP A 17 -16.44 -21.01 -0.99
CA ASP A 17 -17.14 -22.32 -1.07
C ASP A 17 -18.49 -22.24 -0.35
N GLU A 18 -18.54 -21.50 0.77
CA GLU A 18 -19.77 -21.22 1.53
C GLU A 18 -19.81 -19.75 1.95
N GLY A 19 -21.02 -19.23 2.18
CA GLY A 19 -21.24 -17.85 2.58
C GLY A 19 -21.29 -16.88 1.40
N MET A 20 -21.20 -15.58 1.70
CA MET A 20 -21.21 -14.51 0.68
C MET A 20 -20.29 -13.37 1.05
N VAL A 21 -19.72 -12.72 0.04
CA VAL A 21 -19.03 -11.43 0.17
C VAL A 21 -19.92 -10.34 -0.40
N LYS A 22 -20.21 -9.32 0.39
CA LYS A 22 -20.95 -8.14 -0.04
C LYS A 22 -20.00 -6.97 -0.09
N LEU A 23 -19.67 -6.52 -1.30
CA LEU A 23 -18.88 -5.31 -1.50
C LEU A 23 -19.75 -4.07 -1.27
N GLY A 24 -19.14 -3.03 -0.68
CA GLY A 24 -19.77 -1.73 -0.57
C GLY A 24 -19.97 -1.07 -1.93
N THR A 25 -20.83 -0.05 -1.98
CA THR A 25 -21.01 0.78 -3.17
C THR A 25 -19.86 1.77 -3.32
N LYS A 26 -19.45 2.08 -4.56
CA LYS A 26 -18.37 3.04 -4.87
C LYS A 26 -17.00 2.66 -4.29
N MET A 27 -16.69 1.36 -4.27
CA MET A 27 -15.34 0.90 -3.90
C MET A 27 -14.37 1.16 -5.06
N GLU A 28 -13.33 1.91 -4.77
CA GLU A 28 -12.17 2.12 -5.64
C GLU A 28 -10.98 1.42 -4.98
N VAL A 29 -10.64 0.24 -5.51
CA VAL A 29 -9.62 -0.62 -4.92
C VAL A 29 -8.30 -0.43 -5.65
N ALA A 30 -7.26 -0.01 -4.93
CA ALA A 30 -5.88 -0.06 -5.39
C ALA A 30 -5.17 -1.28 -4.79
N TYR A 31 -4.54 -2.08 -5.62
CA TYR A 31 -3.79 -3.26 -5.22
C TYR A 31 -2.29 -3.01 -5.35
N PHE A 32 -1.58 -3.07 -4.24
CA PHE A 32 -0.18 -2.69 -4.14
C PHE A 32 0.82 -3.81 -4.57
N ASP A 33 0.37 -5.04 -4.80
CA ASP A 33 1.20 -6.08 -5.45
C ASP A 33 1.57 -5.69 -6.90
N GLN A 34 0.88 -4.68 -7.42
CA GLN A 34 1.18 -4.02 -8.67
C GLN A 34 2.20 -2.87 -8.53
N LEU A 35 2.97 -2.79 -7.46
CA LEU A 35 4.20 -1.98 -7.37
C LEU A 35 5.24 -2.37 -8.44
N ARG A 36 4.97 -3.42 -9.17
CA ARG A 36 5.55 -3.71 -10.47
C ARG A 36 4.97 -2.85 -11.59
N GLU A 37 4.18 -1.79 -11.29
CA GLU A 37 3.92 -0.74 -12.27
C GLU A 37 5.27 -0.13 -12.65
N HIS A 38 5.78 -0.59 -13.76
CA HIS A 38 7.05 -0.16 -14.28
C HIS A 38 6.96 1.34 -14.58
N LEU A 39 7.91 2.09 -14.04
CA LEU A 39 8.16 3.43 -14.53
C LEU A 39 8.61 3.31 -16.00
N ASP A 40 8.14 4.22 -16.82
CA ASP A 40 8.76 4.44 -18.12
C ASP A 40 10.13 5.08 -17.88
N MET A 41 11.18 4.30 -18.07
CA MET A 41 12.54 4.66 -17.72
C MET A 41 13.07 5.84 -18.55
N GLU A 42 12.51 6.10 -19.72
CA GLU A 42 12.89 7.21 -20.59
C GLU A 42 12.17 8.52 -20.24
N LYS A 43 11.08 8.44 -19.48
CA LYS A 43 10.30 9.60 -19.04
C LYS A 43 10.75 10.11 -17.68
N ASN A 44 10.54 11.40 -17.43
CA ASN A 44 10.70 12.01 -16.12
C ASN A 44 9.54 11.64 -15.18
N LEU A 45 9.57 12.10 -13.91
CA LEU A 45 8.55 11.74 -12.93
C LEU A 45 7.20 12.42 -13.21
N ILE A 46 7.17 13.61 -13.77
CA ILE A 46 5.92 14.30 -14.13
C ILE A 46 5.16 13.45 -15.14
N ASP A 47 5.85 13.04 -16.20
CA ASP A 47 5.25 12.21 -17.25
C ASP A 47 4.83 10.83 -16.74
N ASN A 48 5.57 10.25 -15.79
CA ASN A 48 5.25 8.96 -15.20
C ASN A 48 4.04 8.97 -14.27
N VAL A 49 3.80 10.09 -13.59
CA VAL A 49 2.78 10.19 -12.52
C VAL A 49 1.53 10.91 -12.97
N SER A 50 1.65 11.96 -13.82
CA SER A 50 0.54 12.81 -14.26
C SER A 50 0.34 12.85 -15.78
N ASP A 51 0.99 11.94 -16.54
CA ASP A 51 0.97 11.96 -18.01
C ASP A 51 1.37 13.32 -18.60
N GLY A 52 2.28 14.03 -17.94
CA GLY A 52 2.80 15.34 -18.36
C GLY A 52 1.95 16.54 -17.91
N GLY A 53 0.90 16.32 -17.13
CA GLY A 53 0.07 17.39 -16.60
C GLY A 53 0.73 18.12 -15.43
N ASP A 54 0.51 19.44 -15.33
CA ASP A 54 0.98 20.25 -14.20
C ASP A 54 0.21 20.01 -12.92
N PHE A 55 -0.98 19.44 -13.01
CA PHE A 55 -1.88 19.16 -11.88
C PHE A 55 -2.37 17.72 -11.91
N ILE A 56 -2.56 17.18 -10.71
CA ILE A 56 -3.21 15.88 -10.48
C ILE A 56 -4.37 16.06 -9.50
N GLU A 57 -5.34 15.17 -9.56
CA GLU A 57 -6.46 15.14 -8.62
C GLU A 57 -6.20 14.10 -7.53
N ILE A 58 -6.09 14.56 -6.28
CA ILE A 58 -5.92 13.71 -5.10
C ILE A 58 -7.10 13.93 -4.16
N ASN A 59 -7.89 12.89 -3.92
CA ASN A 59 -9.09 12.96 -3.05
C ASN A 59 -10.06 14.11 -3.43
N GLY A 60 -10.29 14.31 -4.73
CA GLY A 60 -11.18 15.35 -5.25
C GLY A 60 -10.61 16.77 -5.21
N LYS A 61 -9.32 16.92 -4.89
CA LYS A 61 -8.63 18.22 -4.88
C LYS A 61 -7.51 18.26 -5.90
N GLN A 62 -7.44 19.33 -6.66
CA GLN A 62 -6.31 19.55 -7.55
C GLN A 62 -5.06 19.92 -6.77
N LYS A 63 -3.95 19.29 -7.11
CA LYS A 63 -2.64 19.52 -6.53
C LYS A 63 -1.60 19.66 -7.62
N HIS A 64 -0.71 20.64 -7.49
CA HIS A 64 0.38 20.80 -8.44
C HIS A 64 1.34 19.61 -8.34
N ILE A 65 1.71 19.03 -9.49
CA ILE A 65 2.51 17.79 -9.55
C ILE A 65 3.85 17.91 -8.82
N VAL A 66 4.54 19.04 -8.91
CA VAL A 66 5.81 19.27 -8.19
C VAL A 66 5.60 19.24 -6.69
N SER A 67 4.53 19.87 -6.17
CA SER A 67 4.19 19.83 -4.74
C SER A 67 3.85 18.42 -4.29
N TYR A 68 3.14 17.66 -5.12
CA TYR A 68 2.84 16.26 -4.83
C TYR A 68 4.10 15.40 -4.77
N LEU A 69 4.97 15.48 -5.77
CA LEU A 69 6.21 14.70 -5.82
C LEU A 69 7.21 15.10 -4.72
N SER A 70 7.17 16.35 -4.25
CA SER A 70 7.97 16.78 -3.09
C SER A 70 7.59 16.06 -1.79
N GLU A 71 6.34 15.61 -1.64
CA GLU A 71 5.90 14.78 -0.50
C GLU A 71 6.53 13.38 -0.54
N PHE A 72 6.99 12.93 -1.71
CA PHE A 72 7.74 11.69 -1.91
C PHE A 72 9.26 11.93 -1.91
N LEU A 73 9.70 13.02 -1.28
CA LEU A 73 11.10 13.38 -1.04
C LEU A 73 11.89 13.67 -2.33
N PHE A 74 11.23 14.13 -3.39
CA PHE A 74 11.88 14.56 -4.61
C PHE A 74 12.14 16.06 -4.63
N THR A 75 13.37 16.43 -4.99
CA THR A 75 13.72 17.82 -5.30
C THR A 75 13.28 18.19 -6.72
N PRO A 76 13.05 19.49 -7.04
CA PRO A 76 12.61 19.92 -8.37
C PRO A 76 13.51 19.44 -9.53
N ASP A 77 14.82 19.33 -9.28
CA ASP A 77 15.77 18.85 -10.29
C ASP A 77 15.59 17.36 -10.55
N ARG A 78 15.38 16.57 -9.48
CA ARG A 78 15.15 15.12 -9.60
C ARG A 78 13.82 14.79 -10.28
N ILE A 79 12.78 15.59 -10.06
CA ILE A 79 11.46 15.43 -10.69
C ILE A 79 11.55 15.47 -12.22
N ARG A 80 12.47 16.28 -12.78
CA ARG A 80 12.66 16.43 -14.24
C ARG A 80 13.68 15.46 -14.83
N THR A 81 14.34 14.68 -14.01
CA THR A 81 15.32 13.67 -14.44
C THR A 81 14.59 12.43 -14.96
N PRO A 82 15.03 11.80 -16.07
CA PRO A 82 14.49 10.53 -16.53
C PRO A 82 14.61 9.44 -15.45
N ALA A 83 13.59 8.58 -15.34
CA ALA A 83 13.51 7.56 -14.30
C ALA A 83 14.72 6.60 -14.29
N LYS A 84 15.34 6.35 -15.43
CA LYS A 84 16.56 5.53 -15.54
C LYS A 84 17.77 6.09 -14.79
N ALA A 85 17.80 7.40 -14.51
CA ALA A 85 18.89 8.04 -13.77
C ALA A 85 18.62 8.14 -12.25
N LEU A 86 17.49 7.62 -11.79
CA LEU A 86 17.14 7.53 -10.38
C LEU A 86 17.82 6.32 -9.73
N SER A 87 18.20 6.44 -8.46
CA SER A 87 18.61 5.31 -7.63
C SER A 87 17.45 4.33 -7.39
N GLY A 88 17.75 3.10 -6.94
CA GLY A 88 16.70 2.12 -6.62
C GLY A 88 15.68 2.63 -5.60
N GLY A 89 16.14 3.28 -4.53
CA GLY A 89 15.25 3.90 -3.53
C GLY A 89 14.39 5.03 -4.11
N GLU A 90 14.98 5.89 -4.96
CA GLU A 90 14.20 6.91 -5.67
C GLU A 90 13.17 6.31 -6.63
N GLN A 91 13.52 5.23 -7.34
CA GLN A 91 12.57 4.52 -8.20
C GLN A 91 11.40 3.94 -7.37
N ASN A 92 11.68 3.35 -6.21
CA ASN A 92 10.64 2.86 -5.30
C ASN A 92 9.72 3.99 -4.84
N ARG A 93 10.26 5.14 -4.43
CA ARG A 93 9.46 6.32 -4.07
C ARG A 93 8.63 6.86 -5.24
N ALA A 94 9.18 6.84 -6.45
CA ALA A 94 8.45 7.25 -7.66
C ALA A 94 7.28 6.31 -7.98
N ILE A 95 7.46 5.00 -7.78
CA ILE A 95 6.40 4.00 -7.92
C ILE A 95 5.32 4.25 -6.87
N LEU A 96 5.69 4.52 -5.60
CA LEU A 96 4.73 4.91 -4.57
C LEU A 96 3.93 6.14 -4.99
N ALA A 97 4.60 7.20 -5.45
CA ALA A 97 3.93 8.41 -5.93
C ALA A 97 2.94 8.09 -7.05
N LYS A 98 3.31 7.24 -8.00
CA LYS A 98 2.44 6.82 -9.11
C LYS A 98 1.23 6.01 -8.64
N VAL A 99 1.40 5.12 -7.67
CA VAL A 99 0.29 4.32 -7.12
C VAL A 99 -0.68 5.20 -6.33
N PHE A 100 -0.15 6.04 -5.44
CA PHE A 100 -0.96 6.92 -4.60
C PHE A 100 -1.56 8.14 -5.34
N SER A 101 -1.16 8.38 -6.59
CA SER A 101 -1.82 9.38 -7.44
C SER A 101 -3.18 8.93 -7.97
N LYS A 102 -3.44 7.61 -7.94
CA LYS A 102 -4.71 7.05 -8.43
C LYS A 102 -5.79 7.14 -7.35
N PRO A 103 -7.05 7.43 -7.71
CA PRO A 103 -8.15 7.39 -6.77
C PRO A 103 -8.28 6.00 -6.14
N ALA A 104 -8.34 5.96 -4.82
CA ALA A 104 -8.61 4.72 -4.09
C ALA A 104 -9.22 5.03 -2.72
N ASN A 105 -10.20 4.22 -2.30
CA ASN A 105 -10.74 4.24 -0.94
C ASN A 105 -10.55 2.89 -0.22
N VAL A 106 -10.03 1.89 -0.94
CA VAL A 106 -9.56 0.62 -0.38
C VAL A 106 -8.18 0.33 -0.94
N LEU A 107 -7.21 0.17 -0.06
CA LEU A 107 -5.83 -0.12 -0.40
C LEU A 107 -5.46 -1.51 0.09
N ILE A 108 -4.92 -2.32 -0.80
CA ILE A 108 -4.46 -3.68 -0.49
C ILE A 108 -2.97 -3.75 -0.70
N LEU A 109 -2.26 -4.13 0.36
CA LEU A 109 -0.81 -4.23 0.39
C LEU A 109 -0.43 -5.66 0.75
N ASP A 110 0.27 -6.34 -0.14
CA ASP A 110 0.81 -7.68 0.10
C ASP A 110 2.34 -7.61 0.16
N GLU A 111 2.89 -7.75 1.37
CA GLU A 111 4.32 -7.63 1.69
C GLU A 111 4.98 -6.34 1.12
N PRO A 112 4.42 -5.15 1.41
CA PRO A 112 4.88 -3.91 0.80
C PRO A 112 6.26 -3.45 1.29
N THR A 113 6.77 -4.02 2.36
CA THR A 113 8.05 -3.66 2.98
C THR A 113 9.26 -4.34 2.33
N ASN A 114 9.02 -5.35 1.48
CA ASN A 114 10.09 -6.05 0.80
C ASN A 114 10.85 -5.12 -0.15
N ASP A 115 12.17 -5.19 -0.09
CA ASP A 115 13.09 -4.44 -0.95
C ASP A 115 13.05 -2.89 -0.80
N LEU A 116 12.39 -2.37 0.27
CA LEU A 116 12.40 -0.95 0.57
C LEU A 116 13.59 -0.57 1.47
N ASP A 117 14.22 0.57 1.16
CA ASP A 117 15.14 1.21 2.09
C ASP A 117 14.38 1.87 3.25
N ILE A 118 15.11 2.22 4.31
CA ILE A 118 14.52 2.77 5.54
C ILE A 118 13.73 4.06 5.27
N GLU A 119 14.27 4.94 4.43
CA GLU A 119 13.64 6.22 4.10
C GLU A 119 12.32 6.03 3.35
N THR A 120 12.29 5.08 2.41
CA THR A 120 11.07 4.72 1.66
C THR A 120 10.05 4.03 2.56
N LEU A 121 10.51 3.21 3.52
CA LEU A 121 9.64 2.54 4.49
C LEU A 121 8.95 3.56 5.41
N GLU A 122 9.70 4.51 5.97
CA GLU A 122 9.15 5.58 6.82
C GLU A 122 8.15 6.45 6.04
N LEU A 123 8.46 6.78 4.79
CA LEU A 123 7.54 7.49 3.90
C LEU A 123 6.25 6.69 3.67
N LEU A 124 6.34 5.39 3.45
CA LEU A 124 5.17 4.53 3.26
C LEU A 124 4.30 4.49 4.53
N GLU A 125 4.90 4.36 5.71
CA GLU A 125 4.18 4.43 6.99
C GLU A 125 3.40 5.74 7.12
N ASP A 126 4.05 6.87 6.87
CA ASP A 126 3.46 8.20 6.93
C ASP A 126 2.27 8.38 5.98
N ILE A 127 2.37 7.84 4.76
CA ILE A 127 1.29 7.88 3.77
C ILE A 127 0.12 7.04 4.23
N LEU A 128 0.38 5.83 4.73
CA LEU A 128 -0.66 4.90 5.16
C LEU A 128 -1.42 5.41 6.39
N ILE A 129 -0.74 6.01 7.36
CA ILE A 129 -1.36 6.64 8.54
C ILE A 129 -2.33 7.76 8.15
N LYS A 130 -2.01 8.50 7.08
CA LYS A 130 -2.83 9.61 6.57
C LYS A 130 -3.90 9.17 5.56
N PHE A 131 -3.89 7.92 5.15
CA PHE A 131 -4.83 7.42 4.14
C PHE A 131 -6.26 7.41 4.67
N ALA A 132 -7.15 8.16 4.00
CA ALA A 132 -8.55 8.28 4.37
C ALA A 132 -9.40 7.15 3.74
N GLY A 133 -9.13 5.90 4.10
CA GLY A 133 -9.83 4.74 3.54
C GLY A 133 -9.56 3.48 4.35
N THR A 134 -9.88 2.34 3.76
CA THR A 134 -9.63 1.03 4.34
C THR A 134 -8.31 0.47 3.82
N ILE A 135 -7.45 0.02 4.72
CA ILE A 135 -6.20 -0.65 4.38
C ILE A 135 -6.29 -2.13 4.75
N LEU A 136 -6.02 -3.00 3.80
CA LEU A 136 -5.81 -4.42 4.02
C LEU A 136 -4.32 -4.72 3.83
N LEU A 137 -3.62 -4.97 4.91
CA LEU A 137 -2.18 -5.19 4.94
C LEU A 137 -1.85 -6.64 5.24
N VAL A 138 -1.05 -7.26 4.39
CA VAL A 138 -0.33 -8.50 4.68
C VAL A 138 1.13 -8.15 4.83
N SER A 139 1.72 -8.42 5.98
CA SER A 139 3.15 -8.19 6.21
C SER A 139 3.70 -9.18 7.22
N HIS A 140 5.01 -9.42 7.16
CA HIS A 140 5.79 -10.10 8.18
C HIS A 140 6.58 -9.11 9.06
N ASP A 141 6.60 -7.83 8.70
CA ASP A 141 7.22 -6.77 9.48
C ASP A 141 6.28 -6.34 10.62
N ARG A 142 6.63 -6.76 11.83
CA ARG A 142 5.82 -6.53 13.03
C ARG A 142 5.79 -5.06 13.41
N LYS A 143 6.93 -4.37 13.31
CA LYS A 143 7.04 -2.96 13.64
C LYS A 143 6.21 -2.10 12.67
N PHE A 144 6.31 -2.40 11.39
CA PHE A 144 5.49 -1.75 10.37
C PHE A 144 3.98 -1.96 10.62
N MET A 145 3.57 -3.20 10.94
CA MET A 145 2.18 -3.48 11.31
C MET A 145 1.73 -2.65 12.52
N ASP A 146 2.52 -2.62 13.60
CA ASP A 146 2.17 -1.88 14.82
C ASP A 146 2.03 -0.36 14.58
N ASN A 147 2.79 0.18 13.63
CA ASN A 147 2.71 1.59 13.26
C ASN A 147 1.48 1.94 12.41
N VAL A 148 0.97 1.00 11.61
CA VAL A 148 -0.03 1.29 10.57
C VAL A 148 -1.41 0.74 10.88
N VAL A 149 -1.52 -0.49 11.46
CA VAL A 149 -2.81 -1.16 11.57
C VAL A 149 -3.53 -0.85 12.88
N THR A 150 -4.86 -0.88 12.84
CA THR A 150 -5.73 -0.71 14.01
C THR A 150 -6.35 -2.02 14.49
N SER A 151 -6.32 -3.07 13.66
CA SER A 151 -6.78 -4.42 14.03
C SER A 151 -6.04 -5.47 13.21
N LEU A 152 -6.03 -6.69 13.73
CA LEU A 152 -5.43 -7.87 13.10
C LEU A 152 -6.50 -8.90 12.77
N LEU A 153 -6.33 -9.59 11.64
CA LEU A 153 -6.99 -10.85 11.36
C LEU A 153 -5.98 -11.98 11.58
N VAL A 154 -6.17 -12.71 12.67
CA VAL A 154 -5.25 -13.77 13.11
C VAL A 154 -5.74 -15.12 12.62
N PHE A 155 -4.89 -15.80 11.84
CA PHE A 155 -5.13 -17.16 11.36
C PHE A 155 -4.63 -18.14 12.42
N GLU A 156 -5.54 -18.79 13.17
CA GLU A 156 -5.22 -19.69 14.29
C GLU A 156 -5.11 -21.17 13.86
N GLY A 157 -5.19 -21.46 12.57
CA GLY A 157 -5.25 -22.82 12.03
C GLY A 157 -6.66 -23.36 11.92
N ASP A 158 -6.80 -24.56 11.35
CA ASP A 158 -8.08 -25.26 11.17
C ASP A 158 -9.23 -24.41 10.57
N GLY A 159 -8.85 -23.41 9.76
CA GLY A 159 -9.80 -22.49 9.15
C GLY A 159 -10.33 -21.38 10.07
N ILE A 160 -9.84 -21.28 11.31
CA ILE A 160 -10.28 -20.28 12.27
C ILE A 160 -9.52 -18.96 12.01
N ILE A 161 -10.29 -17.87 11.85
CA ILE A 161 -9.77 -16.51 11.73
C ILE A 161 -10.46 -15.65 12.79
N ASN A 162 -9.66 -15.08 13.69
CA ASN A 162 -10.16 -14.19 14.73
C ASN A 162 -9.72 -12.75 14.49
N GLU A 163 -10.62 -11.81 14.69
CA GLU A 163 -10.30 -10.39 14.73
C GLU A 163 -9.79 -10.00 16.11
N PHE A 164 -8.70 -9.25 16.14
CA PHE A 164 -8.13 -8.66 17.34
C PHE A 164 -7.95 -7.16 17.14
N VAL A 165 -8.55 -6.36 18.03
CA VAL A 165 -8.38 -4.90 18.02
C VAL A 165 -7.05 -4.54 18.67
N GLY A 166 -6.18 -3.88 17.90
CA GLY A 166 -4.82 -3.51 18.28
C GLY A 166 -3.78 -3.99 17.27
N GLY A 167 -2.53 -3.65 17.53
CA GLY A 167 -1.37 -4.07 16.73
C GLY A 167 -0.86 -5.46 17.10
N TYR A 168 0.24 -5.84 16.46
CA TYR A 168 0.89 -7.12 16.73
C TYR A 168 1.45 -7.21 18.16
N GLY A 169 2.01 -6.11 18.68
CA GLY A 169 2.51 -6.02 20.06
C GLY A 169 1.39 -6.28 21.07
N ASP A 170 0.27 -5.59 20.93
CA ASP A 170 -0.90 -5.77 21.81
C ASP A 170 -1.42 -7.21 21.82
N TRP A 171 -1.48 -7.83 20.63
CA TRP A 171 -1.89 -9.23 20.50
C TRP A 171 -0.90 -10.18 21.16
N SER A 172 0.40 -9.97 20.95
CA SER A 172 1.46 -10.78 21.55
C SER A 172 1.49 -10.69 23.06
N ASP A 173 1.32 -9.49 23.63
CA ASP A 173 1.29 -9.25 25.08
C ASP A 173 0.10 -9.89 25.77
N LYS A 174 -1.01 -10.06 25.06
CA LYS A 174 -2.20 -10.80 25.54
C LYS A 174 -2.08 -12.32 25.37
N GLY A 175 -0.89 -12.83 25.07
CA GLY A 175 -0.58 -14.26 24.97
C GLY A 175 -0.79 -14.86 23.59
N GLY A 176 -0.95 -14.04 22.57
CA GLY A 176 -1.03 -14.47 21.18
C GLY A 176 0.25 -15.19 20.73
N LYS A 177 0.10 -16.32 20.05
CA LYS A 177 1.22 -17.12 19.55
C LYS A 177 0.98 -17.45 18.08
N LEU A 178 1.94 -17.08 17.23
CA LEU A 178 1.92 -17.54 15.84
C LEU A 178 2.09 -19.06 15.82
N LEU A 179 1.28 -19.74 15.02
CA LEU A 179 1.48 -21.14 14.72
C LEU A 179 2.86 -21.31 14.05
N LYS A 180 3.68 -22.20 14.60
CA LYS A 180 4.88 -22.64 13.90
C LYS A 180 4.43 -23.47 12.69
N ILE A 181 4.65 -22.94 11.50
CA ILE A 181 4.46 -23.65 10.24
C ILE A 181 5.68 -24.53 9.99
#